data_e9d6e16aec7be7ebff2509269850c924
#
_entry.id   e9d6e16aec7be7ebff2509269850c924
#
_cell.length_a   1.000
_cell.length_b   1.000
_cell.length_c   1.000
_cell.angle_alpha   90.00
_cell.angle_beta   90.00
_cell.angle_gamma   90.00
#
_symmetry.space_group_name_H-M   'P 1'
#
loop_
_entity.id
_entity.type
_entity.pdbx_description
1 polymer ?
#
loop_
_entity_poly.entity_id
_entity_poly.type
_entity_poly.pdbx_seq_one_letter_code
_entity_poly.pdbx_strand_id
1 'polypeptide(L)'
;MGIMIKKRNGRKEVLDITKIQKMTIESTLGLDGVSQSELELDAQIKFIDGMSSSDIQDALIKTAVEKIDIDVPNWTFVAARLFVFDLYHRVGKATHGIKGEPYCHLKDYLKYGKDAGRLIPNLGEGYDLDDLNSYIDPSRDFLFNYLGIKTLYDRYLIKNNKAEPIELPQHMFMAIAMFLAQDEK
;
A
#
# COMPACT_ATOMS: atom_id res chain seq x y z
N MET A 1 16.98 27.26 -1.42
CA MET A 1 15.60 27.21 -1.94
C MET A 1 15.09 25.79 -1.74
N GLY A 2 13.89 25.60 -1.15
CA GLY A 2 13.30 24.27 -0.99
C GLY A 2 12.69 23.79 -2.31
N ILE A 3 12.73 22.48 -2.55
CA ILE A 3 12.08 21.85 -3.71
C ILE A 3 10.57 22.03 -3.60
N MET A 4 9.93 22.59 -4.63
CA MET A 4 8.47 22.67 -4.71
C MET A 4 7.90 21.38 -5.26
N ILE A 5 6.83 20.91 -4.66
CA ILE A 5 6.14 19.68 -5.11
C ILE A 5 4.68 19.94 -5.39
N LYS A 6 4.11 19.11 -6.26
CA LYS A 6 2.67 19.07 -6.54
C LYS A 6 2.03 17.91 -5.80
N LYS A 7 1.13 18.22 -4.88
CA LYS A 7 0.32 17.20 -4.18
C LYS A 7 -0.65 16.49 -5.13
N ARG A 8 -1.09 15.30 -4.75
CA ARG A 8 -2.10 14.50 -5.48
C ARG A 8 -3.44 15.24 -5.66
N ASN A 9 -3.74 16.25 -4.81
CA ASN A 9 -4.90 17.12 -4.97
C ASN A 9 -4.64 18.37 -5.82
N GLY A 10 -3.48 18.47 -6.47
CA GLY A 10 -3.07 19.58 -7.32
C GLY A 10 -2.43 20.79 -6.61
N ARG A 11 -2.44 20.85 -5.26
CA ARG A 11 -1.81 21.96 -4.52
C ARG A 11 -0.29 21.89 -4.64
N LYS A 12 0.35 23.05 -4.73
CA LYS A 12 1.80 23.17 -4.67
C LYS A 12 2.23 23.53 -3.24
N GLU A 13 3.26 22.88 -2.76
CA GLU A 13 3.86 23.17 -1.46
C GLU A 13 5.37 22.87 -1.49
N VAL A 14 6.10 23.37 -0.53
CA VAL A 14 7.51 23.00 -0.32
C VAL A 14 7.56 21.55 0.15
N LEU A 15 8.52 20.79 -0.37
CA LEU A 15 8.75 19.40 0.04
C LEU A 15 9.02 19.32 1.54
N ASP A 16 8.18 18.59 2.24
CA ASP A 16 8.35 18.30 3.67
C ASP A 16 9.20 17.04 3.82
N ILE A 17 10.47 17.24 4.07
CA ILE A 17 11.46 16.16 4.24
C ILE A 17 11.10 15.27 5.44
N THR A 18 10.46 15.80 6.48
CA THR A 18 10.11 15.01 7.67
C THR A 18 9.13 13.89 7.36
N LYS A 19 8.24 14.09 6.38
CA LYS A 19 7.32 13.03 5.92
C LYS A 19 8.04 11.91 5.17
N ILE A 20 9.05 12.27 4.39
CA ILE A 20 9.90 11.27 3.72
C ILE A 20 10.66 10.48 4.78
N GLN A 21 11.33 11.18 5.71
CA GLN A 21 12.10 10.55 6.79
C GLN A 21 11.25 9.58 7.61
N LYS A 22 10.03 9.97 8.00
CA LYS A 22 9.13 9.06 8.72
C LYS A 22 8.88 7.78 7.93
N MET A 23 8.59 7.89 6.66
CA MET A 23 8.29 6.74 5.81
C MET A 23 9.53 5.87 5.56
N THR A 24 10.71 6.47 5.37
CA THR A 24 11.97 5.72 5.17
C THR A 24 12.42 5.04 6.46
N ILE A 25 12.24 5.67 7.63
CA ILE A 25 12.44 5.03 8.94
C ILE A 25 11.56 3.79 9.06
N GLU A 26 10.26 3.93 8.85
CA GLU A 26 9.30 2.82 8.98
C GLU A 26 9.59 1.69 7.98
N SER A 27 10.05 2.04 6.76
CA SER A 27 10.37 1.04 5.74
C SER A 27 11.63 0.22 6.04
N THR A 28 12.60 0.79 6.76
CA THR A 28 13.88 0.14 7.12
C THR A 28 13.89 -0.48 8.51
N LEU A 29 12.89 -0.16 9.34
CA LEU A 29 12.86 -0.58 10.74
C LEU A 29 12.92 -2.10 10.91
N GLY A 30 13.88 -2.57 11.73
CA GLY A 30 14.06 -3.98 12.06
C GLY A 30 14.59 -4.85 10.90
N LEU A 31 15.16 -4.25 9.87
CA LEU A 31 15.82 -4.96 8.78
C LEU A 31 17.34 -4.76 8.83
N ASP A 32 18.08 -5.86 8.87
CA ASP A 32 19.54 -5.84 8.87
C ASP A 32 20.11 -5.54 7.48
N GLY A 33 21.26 -4.88 7.42
CA GLY A 33 22.00 -4.60 6.19
C GLY A 33 21.39 -3.53 5.30
N VAL A 34 20.35 -2.82 5.74
CA VAL A 34 19.75 -1.70 5.01
C VAL A 34 19.95 -0.38 5.76
N SER A 35 20.09 0.72 5.02
CA SER A 35 20.35 2.04 5.58
C SER A 35 19.31 3.05 5.11
N GLN A 36 18.60 3.66 6.08
CA GLN A 36 17.70 4.78 5.81
C GLN A 36 18.42 5.93 5.10
N SER A 37 19.59 6.33 5.61
CA SER A 37 20.35 7.45 5.05
C SER A 37 20.80 7.18 3.62
N GLU A 38 21.19 5.96 3.31
CA GLU A 38 21.57 5.54 1.96
C GLU A 38 20.36 5.61 1.00
N LEU A 39 19.19 5.11 1.43
CA LEU A 39 17.95 5.22 0.67
C LEU A 39 17.61 6.69 0.38
N GLU A 40 17.69 7.55 1.38
CA GLU A 40 17.34 8.96 1.26
C GLU A 40 18.28 9.72 0.33
N LEU A 41 19.59 9.52 0.47
CA LEU A 41 20.60 10.16 -0.37
C LEU A 41 20.43 9.77 -1.84
N ASP A 42 20.31 8.47 -2.12
CA ASP A 42 20.20 7.99 -3.49
C ASP A 42 18.85 8.34 -4.14
N ALA A 43 17.78 8.41 -3.36
CA ALA A 43 16.48 8.89 -3.85
C ALA A 43 16.47 10.40 -4.04
N GLN A 44 17.12 11.17 -3.15
CA GLN A 44 17.13 12.64 -3.20
C GLN A 44 17.78 13.18 -4.48
N ILE A 45 18.78 12.49 -5.01
CA ILE A 45 19.42 12.83 -6.30
C ILE A 45 18.39 12.84 -7.44
N LYS A 46 17.32 12.05 -7.33
CA LYS A 46 16.26 11.91 -8.33
C LYS A 46 15.15 12.96 -8.18
N PHE A 47 15.15 13.75 -7.10
CA PHE A 47 14.10 14.74 -6.86
C PHE A 47 14.37 16.03 -7.64
N ILE A 48 13.38 16.46 -8.42
CA ILE A 48 13.43 17.70 -9.20
C ILE A 48 12.27 18.61 -8.82
N ASP A 49 12.46 19.91 -9.01
CA ASP A 49 11.44 20.91 -8.73
C ASP A 49 10.18 20.66 -9.58
N GLY A 50 9.02 20.75 -8.96
CA GLY A 50 7.75 20.51 -9.61
C GLY A 50 7.28 19.04 -9.64
N MET A 51 8.08 18.06 -9.13
CA MET A 51 7.64 16.67 -9.03
C MET A 51 6.35 16.53 -8.25
N SER A 52 5.55 15.52 -8.61
CA SER A 52 4.40 15.15 -7.79
C SER A 52 4.84 14.33 -6.57
N SER A 53 4.03 14.35 -5.51
CA SER A 53 4.28 13.47 -4.36
C SER A 53 4.19 11.98 -4.72
N SER A 54 3.52 11.64 -5.83
CA SER A 54 3.51 10.30 -6.41
C SER A 54 4.86 9.94 -7.00
N ASP A 55 5.45 10.87 -7.79
CA ASP A 55 6.75 10.63 -8.44
C ASP A 55 7.87 10.48 -7.40
N ILE A 56 7.78 11.21 -6.28
CA ILE A 56 8.72 11.06 -5.15
C ILE A 56 8.58 9.66 -4.52
N GLN A 57 7.36 9.20 -4.32
CA GLN A 57 7.11 7.85 -3.81
C GLN A 57 7.67 6.78 -4.76
N ASP A 58 7.42 6.95 -6.06
CA ASP A 58 7.92 6.04 -7.09
C ASP A 58 9.46 6.06 -7.16
N ALA A 59 10.10 7.22 -6.97
CA ALA A 59 11.55 7.33 -6.89
C ALA A 59 12.14 6.59 -5.68
N LEU A 60 11.50 6.67 -4.51
CA LEU A 60 11.92 5.92 -3.32
C LEU A 60 11.80 4.41 -3.53
N ILE A 61 10.65 3.95 -4.05
CA ILE A 61 10.43 2.54 -4.36
C ILE A 61 11.48 2.05 -5.36
N LYS A 62 11.69 2.79 -6.45
CA LYS A 62 12.67 2.44 -7.48
C LYS A 62 14.09 2.38 -6.92
N THR A 63 14.47 3.34 -6.08
CA THR A 63 15.78 3.33 -5.43
C THR A 63 15.97 2.09 -4.56
N ALA A 64 14.97 1.72 -3.76
CA ALA A 64 15.03 0.51 -2.94
C ALA A 64 15.10 -0.77 -3.80
N VAL A 65 14.37 -0.83 -4.93
CA VAL A 65 14.42 -1.97 -5.87
C VAL A 65 15.79 -2.10 -6.52
N GLU A 66 16.42 -1.00 -6.92
CA GLU A 66 17.77 -0.98 -7.52
C GLU A 66 18.86 -1.46 -6.56
N LYS A 67 18.59 -1.44 -5.24
CA LYS A 67 19.50 -1.92 -4.19
C LYS A 67 19.32 -3.39 -3.83
N ILE A 68 18.34 -4.08 -4.40
CA ILE A 68 18.13 -5.51 -4.12
C ILE A 68 19.30 -6.30 -4.71
N ASP A 69 20.08 -6.91 -3.82
CA ASP A 69 21.23 -7.72 -4.17
C ASP A 69 21.28 -8.98 -3.29
N ILE A 70 22.05 -9.98 -3.73
CA ILE A 70 22.23 -11.24 -3.01
C ILE A 70 22.90 -11.03 -1.66
N ASP A 71 23.78 -10.03 -1.56
CA ASP A 71 24.52 -9.70 -0.34
C ASP A 71 23.70 -8.88 0.66
N VAL A 72 22.67 -8.16 0.16
CA VAL A 72 21.78 -7.31 0.97
C VAL A 72 20.29 -7.52 0.60
N PRO A 73 19.78 -8.75 0.76
CA PRO A 73 18.46 -9.17 0.27
C PRO A 73 17.31 -8.41 0.94
N ASN A 74 17.51 -7.84 2.12
CA ASN A 74 16.47 -7.13 2.87
C ASN A 74 15.97 -5.85 2.17
N TRP A 75 16.68 -5.34 1.16
CA TRP A 75 16.15 -4.25 0.32
C TRP A 75 14.84 -4.62 -0.38
N THR A 76 14.56 -5.92 -0.60
CA THR A 76 13.27 -6.35 -1.14
C THR A 76 12.11 -6.03 -0.19
N PHE A 77 12.34 -6.09 1.13
CA PHE A 77 11.31 -5.73 2.12
C PHE A 77 11.18 -4.21 2.26
N VAL A 78 12.27 -3.45 2.15
CA VAL A 78 12.20 -1.97 2.10
C VAL A 78 11.36 -1.53 0.92
N ALA A 79 11.62 -2.04 -0.28
CA ALA A 79 10.85 -1.74 -1.48
C ALA A 79 9.37 -2.15 -1.33
N ALA A 80 9.11 -3.31 -0.73
CA ALA A 80 7.75 -3.79 -0.46
C ALA A 80 6.98 -2.86 0.48
N ARG A 81 7.59 -2.47 1.61
CA ARG A 81 6.96 -1.58 2.60
C ARG A 81 6.65 -0.21 2.01
N LEU A 82 7.58 0.37 1.24
CA LEU A 82 7.35 1.62 0.52
C LEU A 82 6.18 1.50 -0.47
N PHE A 83 6.08 0.37 -1.18
CA PHE A 83 4.98 0.09 -2.10
C PHE A 83 3.65 -0.09 -1.36
N VAL A 84 3.63 -0.76 -0.21
CA VAL A 84 2.45 -0.94 0.66
C VAL A 84 1.93 0.41 1.14
N PHE A 85 2.80 1.33 1.58
CA PHE A 85 2.38 2.69 1.98
C PHE A 85 1.70 3.45 0.83
N ASP A 86 2.22 3.32 -0.40
CA ASP A 86 1.57 3.91 -1.56
C ASP A 86 0.22 3.24 -1.87
N LEU A 87 0.15 1.92 -1.77
CA LEU A 87 -1.07 1.15 -1.98
C LEU A 87 -2.15 1.54 -0.97
N TYR A 88 -1.82 1.67 0.32
CA TYR A 88 -2.74 2.17 1.35
C TYR A 88 -3.32 3.52 1.00
N HIS A 89 -2.47 4.43 0.53
CA HIS A 89 -2.91 5.74 0.13
C HIS A 89 -3.80 5.73 -1.12
N ARG A 90 -3.50 4.89 -2.12
CA ARG A 90 -4.31 4.74 -3.33
C ARG A 90 -5.68 4.14 -3.01
N VAL A 91 -5.73 3.08 -2.24
CA VAL A 91 -6.99 2.43 -1.83
C VAL A 91 -7.81 3.36 -0.97
N GLY A 92 -7.22 4.01 0.04
CA GLY A 92 -7.90 4.98 0.89
C GLY A 92 -8.52 6.12 0.07
N LYS A 93 -7.81 6.63 -0.95
CA LYS A 93 -8.35 7.65 -1.85
C LYS A 93 -9.53 7.13 -2.68
N ALA A 94 -9.47 5.90 -3.18
CA ALA A 94 -10.49 5.31 -4.05
C ALA A 94 -11.76 4.91 -3.28
N THR A 95 -11.63 4.55 -1.99
CA THR A 95 -12.71 4.02 -1.15
C THR A 95 -13.17 4.99 -0.05
N HIS A 96 -12.59 6.20 0.03
CA HIS A 96 -12.83 7.15 1.11
C HIS A 96 -12.52 6.58 2.51
N GLY A 97 -11.51 5.70 2.59
CA GLY A 97 -11.04 5.10 3.84
C GLY A 97 -10.76 6.13 4.93
N ILE A 98 -10.84 5.70 6.18
CA ILE A 98 -10.65 6.55 7.35
C ILE A 98 -9.22 7.12 7.33
N LYS A 99 -9.10 8.41 7.48
CA LYS A 99 -7.80 9.09 7.49
C LYS A 99 -6.96 8.59 8.67
N GLY A 100 -5.82 7.96 8.38
CA GLY A 100 -4.92 7.37 9.38
C GLY A 100 -5.04 5.84 9.52
N GLU A 101 -6.13 5.25 9.07
CA GLU A 101 -6.32 3.80 9.06
C GLU A 101 -6.06 3.28 7.64
N PRO A 102 -5.16 2.28 7.45
CA PRO A 102 -4.89 1.74 6.11
C PRO A 102 -6.07 0.95 5.57
N TYR A 103 -6.75 0.20 6.41
CA TYR A 103 -7.90 -0.62 6.05
C TYR A 103 -9.21 0.06 6.44
N CYS A 104 -10.16 0.13 5.52
CA CYS A 104 -11.55 0.40 5.89
C CYS A 104 -12.17 -0.84 6.54
N HIS A 105 -13.30 -0.67 7.21
CA HIS A 105 -14.02 -1.79 7.79
C HIS A 105 -14.44 -2.80 6.72
N LEU A 106 -14.43 -4.09 7.05
CA LEU A 106 -14.76 -5.18 6.12
C LEU A 106 -16.12 -4.99 5.44
N LYS A 107 -17.12 -4.46 6.18
CA LYS A 107 -18.46 -4.12 5.62
C LYS A 107 -18.37 -3.09 4.49
N ASP A 108 -17.53 -2.06 4.68
CA ASP A 108 -17.36 -1.01 3.69
C ASP A 108 -16.62 -1.53 2.46
N TYR A 109 -15.57 -2.34 2.65
CA TYR A 109 -14.87 -3.00 1.56
C TYR A 109 -15.82 -3.87 0.71
N LEU A 110 -16.64 -4.72 1.35
CA LEU A 110 -17.61 -5.54 0.65
C LEU A 110 -18.60 -4.70 -0.14
N LYS A 111 -19.08 -3.59 0.44
CA LYS A 111 -19.96 -2.64 -0.27
C LYS A 111 -19.28 -2.04 -1.47
N TYR A 112 -18.04 -1.51 -1.35
CA TYR A 112 -17.31 -0.94 -2.48
C TYR A 112 -17.07 -1.95 -3.59
N GLY A 113 -16.70 -3.19 -3.24
CA GLY A 113 -16.48 -4.25 -4.21
C GLY A 113 -17.74 -4.69 -4.94
N LYS A 114 -18.89 -4.78 -4.24
CA LYS A 114 -20.20 -5.07 -4.81
C LYS A 114 -20.70 -3.93 -5.72
N ASP A 115 -20.60 -2.69 -5.26
CA ASP A 115 -20.99 -1.49 -6.04
C ASP A 115 -20.15 -1.36 -7.33
N ALA A 116 -18.89 -1.77 -7.28
CA ALA A 116 -18.01 -1.82 -8.46
C ALA A 116 -18.28 -3.03 -9.37
N GLY A 117 -19.19 -3.94 -9.00
CA GLY A 117 -19.48 -5.18 -9.74
C GLY A 117 -18.31 -6.16 -9.76
N ARG A 118 -17.45 -6.13 -8.73
CA ARG A 118 -16.24 -6.97 -8.60
C ARG A 118 -16.38 -8.10 -7.60
N LEU A 119 -17.31 -7.99 -6.67
CA LEU A 119 -17.65 -9.02 -5.70
C LEU A 119 -19.06 -9.54 -5.95
N ILE A 120 -19.28 -10.81 -5.68
CA ILE A 120 -20.61 -11.41 -5.78
C ILE A 120 -21.55 -10.81 -4.75
N PRO A 121 -22.86 -10.64 -5.08
CA PRO A 121 -23.80 -9.91 -4.20
C PRO A 121 -23.95 -10.52 -2.81
N ASN A 122 -23.95 -11.86 -2.70
CA ASN A 122 -24.14 -12.59 -1.45
C ASN A 122 -22.86 -12.81 -0.63
N LEU A 123 -21.69 -12.33 -1.07
CA LEU A 123 -20.45 -12.47 -0.29
C LEU A 123 -20.60 -11.80 1.07
N GLY A 124 -20.25 -12.52 2.12
CA GLY A 124 -20.36 -12.05 3.51
C GLY A 124 -21.73 -12.33 4.17
N GLU A 125 -22.74 -12.84 3.45
CA GLU A 125 -24.01 -13.21 4.05
C GLU A 125 -23.83 -14.39 5.04
N GLY A 126 -24.44 -14.24 6.21
CA GLY A 126 -24.36 -15.22 7.31
C GLY A 126 -23.05 -15.22 8.09
N TYR A 127 -22.13 -14.31 7.84
CA TYR A 127 -20.92 -14.08 8.65
C TYR A 127 -21.10 -12.91 9.61
N ASP A 128 -20.50 -13.01 10.79
CA ASP A 128 -20.28 -11.86 11.66
C ASP A 128 -19.11 -11.03 11.12
N LEU A 129 -19.42 -9.99 10.35
CA LEU A 129 -18.41 -9.15 9.71
C LEU A 129 -17.62 -8.28 10.70
N ASP A 130 -18.13 -8.03 11.90
CA ASP A 130 -17.42 -7.30 12.95
C ASP A 130 -16.37 -8.21 13.57
N ASP A 131 -16.72 -9.47 13.85
CA ASP A 131 -15.76 -10.48 14.29
C ASP A 131 -14.67 -10.69 13.25
N LEU A 132 -15.03 -10.97 11.99
CA LEU A 132 -14.05 -11.17 10.91
C LEU A 132 -13.15 -9.93 10.71
N ASN A 133 -13.67 -8.73 10.87
CA ASN A 133 -12.88 -7.51 10.77
C ASN A 133 -11.80 -7.43 11.84
N SER A 134 -12.02 -8.00 13.03
CA SER A 134 -11.04 -8.03 14.13
C SER A 134 -9.78 -8.82 13.81
N TYR A 135 -9.82 -9.72 12.83
CA TYR A 135 -8.68 -10.52 12.37
C TYR A 135 -7.84 -9.81 11.31
N ILE A 136 -8.28 -8.66 10.79
CA ILE A 136 -7.49 -7.86 9.85
C ILE A 136 -6.38 -7.14 10.63
N ASP A 137 -5.14 -7.48 10.31
CA ASP A 137 -3.95 -6.92 10.96
C ASP A 137 -3.00 -6.32 9.89
N PRO A 138 -2.98 -4.99 9.72
CA PRO A 138 -2.16 -4.33 8.70
C PRO A 138 -0.67 -4.65 8.79
N SER A 139 -0.17 -5.04 9.96
CA SER A 139 1.26 -5.38 10.12
C SER A 139 1.69 -6.59 9.29
N ARG A 140 0.75 -7.49 8.96
CA ARG A 140 1.01 -8.67 8.11
C ARG A 140 1.37 -8.31 6.67
N ASP A 141 0.98 -7.12 6.19
CA ASP A 141 1.33 -6.67 4.86
C ASP A 141 2.84 -6.41 4.71
N PHE A 142 3.55 -6.19 5.83
CA PHE A 142 5.00 -6.03 5.84
C PHE A 142 5.78 -7.36 5.79
N LEU A 143 5.09 -8.49 5.77
CA LEU A 143 5.69 -9.81 5.54
C LEU A 143 5.95 -10.08 4.05
N PHE A 144 5.33 -9.32 3.14
CA PHE A 144 5.59 -9.47 1.71
C PHE A 144 6.96 -8.92 1.33
N ASN A 145 7.65 -9.65 0.43
CA ASN A 145 8.72 -9.08 -0.36
C ASN A 145 8.15 -8.27 -1.54
N TYR A 146 9.01 -7.52 -2.23
CA TYR A 146 8.56 -6.63 -3.32
C TYR A 146 7.87 -7.38 -4.46
N LEU A 147 8.42 -8.52 -4.89
CA LEU A 147 7.82 -9.31 -5.97
C LEU A 147 6.43 -9.84 -5.56
N GLY A 148 6.27 -10.27 -4.32
CA GLY A 148 5.00 -10.78 -3.77
C GLY A 148 3.92 -9.71 -3.79
N ILE A 149 4.15 -8.57 -3.15
CA ILE A 149 3.13 -7.50 -3.09
C ILE A 149 2.84 -6.90 -4.47
N LYS A 150 3.88 -6.76 -5.31
CA LYS A 150 3.72 -6.26 -6.68
C LYS A 150 2.88 -7.22 -7.53
N THR A 151 3.08 -8.54 -7.38
CA THR A 151 2.29 -9.56 -8.07
C THR A 151 0.82 -9.52 -7.62
N LEU A 152 0.57 -9.39 -6.31
CA LEU A 152 -0.79 -9.22 -5.81
C LEU A 152 -1.45 -7.99 -6.45
N TYR A 153 -0.79 -6.84 -6.42
CA TYR A 153 -1.31 -5.61 -7.00
C TYR A 153 -1.59 -5.71 -8.50
N ASP A 154 -0.66 -6.28 -9.26
CA ASP A 154 -0.79 -6.31 -10.72
C ASP A 154 -1.86 -7.29 -11.20
N ARG A 155 -2.00 -8.43 -10.52
CA ARG A 155 -2.77 -9.58 -11.03
C ARG A 155 -4.04 -9.92 -10.26
N TYR A 156 -4.09 -9.61 -8.96
CA TYR A 156 -5.13 -10.15 -8.09
C TYR A 156 -5.99 -9.09 -7.43
N LEU A 157 -5.38 -8.02 -6.86
CA LEU A 157 -6.15 -7.01 -6.15
C LEU A 157 -7.18 -6.34 -7.05
N ILE A 158 -8.41 -6.27 -6.56
CA ILE A 158 -9.55 -5.70 -7.27
C ILE A 158 -9.32 -4.21 -7.52
N LYS A 159 -9.64 -3.80 -8.76
CA LYS A 159 -9.62 -2.41 -9.21
C LYS A 159 -11.01 -1.99 -9.67
N ASN A 160 -11.37 -0.73 -9.44
CA ASN A 160 -12.61 -0.15 -9.95
C ASN A 160 -12.54 0.06 -11.48
N ASN A 161 -13.63 0.59 -12.06
CA ASN A 161 -13.73 0.83 -13.50
C ASN A 161 -12.76 1.92 -14.02
N LYS A 162 -12.09 2.65 -13.11
CA LYS A 162 -11.04 3.63 -13.43
C LYS A 162 -9.63 3.04 -13.27
N ALA A 163 -9.50 1.73 -13.07
CA ALA A 163 -8.27 1.02 -12.77
C ALA A 163 -7.59 1.46 -11.46
N GLU A 164 -8.34 2.11 -10.54
CA GLU A 164 -7.84 2.43 -9.21
C GLU A 164 -8.05 1.24 -8.27
N PRO A 165 -7.05 0.86 -7.44
CA PRO A 165 -7.21 -0.25 -6.50
C PRO A 165 -8.23 0.12 -5.41
N ILE A 166 -9.12 -0.82 -5.11
CA ILE A 166 -10.14 -0.69 -4.06
C ILE A 166 -9.99 -1.80 -3.00
N GLU A 167 -8.95 -2.58 -3.07
CA GLU A 167 -8.70 -3.75 -2.24
C GLU A 167 -7.27 -3.75 -1.73
N LEU A 168 -7.10 -4.18 -0.50
CA LEU A 168 -5.81 -4.44 0.15
C LEU A 168 -5.63 -5.94 0.38
N PRO A 169 -4.39 -6.43 0.59
CA PRO A 169 -4.10 -7.86 0.64
C PRO A 169 -4.98 -8.67 1.59
N GLN A 170 -5.20 -8.18 2.81
CA GLN A 170 -5.99 -8.93 3.78
C GLN A 170 -7.48 -8.90 3.50
N HIS A 171 -8.01 -7.84 2.87
CA HIS A 171 -9.37 -7.84 2.35
C HIS A 171 -9.55 -8.92 1.29
N MET A 172 -8.57 -9.06 0.37
CA MET A 172 -8.58 -10.10 -0.65
C MET A 172 -8.60 -11.50 -0.01
N PHE A 173 -7.68 -11.77 0.92
CA PHE A 173 -7.64 -13.08 1.59
C PHE A 173 -8.91 -13.36 2.38
N MET A 174 -9.47 -12.36 3.07
CA MET A 174 -10.72 -12.52 3.80
C MET A 174 -11.90 -12.80 2.86
N ALA A 175 -11.98 -12.09 1.72
CA ALA A 175 -13.02 -12.33 0.71
C ALA A 175 -12.94 -13.76 0.13
N ILE A 176 -11.73 -14.22 -0.17
CA ILE A 176 -11.50 -15.60 -0.65
C ILE A 176 -11.90 -16.61 0.42
N ALA A 177 -11.50 -16.41 1.69
CA ALA A 177 -11.84 -17.29 2.80
C ALA A 177 -13.36 -17.38 2.99
N MET A 178 -14.06 -16.25 3.01
CA MET A 178 -15.52 -16.21 3.11
C MET A 178 -16.21 -16.95 1.94
N PHE A 179 -15.67 -16.81 0.73
CA PHE A 179 -16.22 -17.50 -0.44
C PHE A 179 -16.04 -19.02 -0.36
N LEU A 180 -14.87 -19.47 0.03
CA LEU A 180 -14.57 -20.90 0.12
C LEU A 180 -15.31 -21.59 1.27
N ALA A 181 -15.51 -20.91 2.39
CA ALA A 181 -16.16 -21.46 3.58
C ALA A 181 -17.70 -21.24 3.61
N GLN A 182 -18.29 -20.72 2.54
CA GLN A 182 -19.73 -20.40 2.55
C GLN A 182 -20.64 -21.64 2.74
N ASP A 183 -20.18 -22.82 2.36
CA ASP A 183 -20.92 -24.08 2.48
C ASP A 183 -20.57 -24.86 3.76
N GLU A 184 -19.66 -24.34 4.60
CA GLU A 184 -19.20 -24.98 5.84
C GLU A 184 -19.95 -24.45 7.09
N LYS A 185 -21.02 -23.73 6.92
CA LYS A 185 -21.82 -23.07 8.00
C LYS A 185 -22.89 -23.97 8.56
#